data_f90ae2e2649a4fb70c30f14067736fda
#
_entry.id   f90ae2e2649a4fb70c30f14067736fda
#
_cell.length_a   1.000
_cell.length_b   1.000
_cell.length_c   1.000
_cell.angle_alpha   90.00
_cell.angle_beta   90.00
_cell.angle_gamma   90.00
#
_symmetry.space_group_name_H-M   'P 1'
#
loop_
_entity.id
_entity.type
_entity.pdbx_description
1 polymer ?
#
loop_
_entity_poly.entity_id
_entity_poly.type
_entity_poly.pdbx_seq_one_letter_code
_entity_poly.pdbx_strand_id
1 'polypeptide(L)'
;HRMFDKILIANRGEIALRVIRACQEMGIQTVAVHSTADSDAMHVRMADESVCVGPPSGLESYLSMPAILAACEISGAQAIHPGYGFLSENANFVQAVEDHGLKFIGPTAEHIRIMGDKITAKDTMKALGVPCVPGSDGGVDSLNDAHEVAADIGYPVIIKATAGGGGRGMKVARTAKELESAFLTARAEGKAAFGNDEVYIEKYLTTPRHIEIQVFGDGKGRAVHLGERDCSLQRRHQKVLEEAPGPCISDKERKLIGKTCADAVAKIDYIGAGTIEFLYENGEFYFIEMNTRLQVEHPVTEAIFGVDLVREQICVASGQPLSFVQERLEINGHSIEVRINAEKLPNFSPSPGKVTAYHAPGGLGVRMDSAIYNGYSIPPYYDSLIGKLIVHGENRKEAIARLRRALGELIIDGIDTTVPLFEELLNEDDIVNGDYNIHWLEKWLDSRFK
;
A
#
# COMPACT_ATOMS: atom_id res chain seq x y z
N HIS A 1 27.74 -13.56 -2.37
CA HIS A 1 26.98 -12.32 -2.14
C HIS A 1 27.01 -11.96 -0.66
N ARG A 2 27.68 -10.88 -0.36
CA ARG A 2 27.83 -10.41 1.00
C ARG A 2 26.62 -9.57 1.39
N MET A 3 26.06 -9.85 2.57
CA MET A 3 24.99 -9.07 3.17
C MET A 3 25.49 -7.66 3.52
N PHE A 4 24.56 -6.68 3.54
CA PHE A 4 24.86 -5.32 3.96
C PHE A 4 25.25 -5.27 5.44
N ASP A 5 26.20 -4.42 5.77
CA ASP A 5 26.59 -4.15 7.16
C ASP A 5 25.70 -3.05 7.77
N LYS A 6 25.26 -2.11 6.96
CA LYS A 6 24.50 -0.94 7.43
C LYS A 6 23.47 -0.49 6.38
N ILE A 7 22.23 -0.31 6.84
CA ILE A 7 21.09 0.13 6.02
C ILE A 7 20.54 1.43 6.58
N LEU A 8 20.31 2.42 5.71
CA LEU A 8 19.57 3.63 6.04
C LEU A 8 18.10 3.44 5.70
N ILE A 9 17.24 3.80 6.64
CA ILE A 9 15.78 3.71 6.47
C ILE A 9 15.26 5.10 6.11
N ALA A 10 14.88 5.29 4.85
CA ALA A 10 14.40 6.56 4.32
C ALA A 10 12.90 6.72 4.52
N ASN A 11 12.48 6.65 5.78
CA ASN A 11 11.07 6.78 6.15
C ASN A 11 10.95 7.12 7.64
N ARG A 12 9.73 7.22 8.13
CA ARG A 12 9.40 7.53 9.51
C ARG A 12 8.25 6.65 10.01
N GLY A 13 7.89 6.80 11.28
CA GLY A 13 6.71 6.15 11.86
C GLY A 13 6.84 4.64 11.99
N GLU A 14 5.71 3.96 11.91
CA GLU A 14 5.67 2.53 12.15
C GLU A 14 6.49 1.74 11.13
N ILE A 15 6.50 2.19 9.86
CA ILE A 15 7.21 1.44 8.83
C ILE A 15 8.73 1.54 9.00
N ALA A 16 9.24 2.68 9.44
CA ALA A 16 10.67 2.80 9.76
C ALA A 16 11.04 1.84 10.90
N LEU A 17 10.23 1.77 11.94
CA LEU A 17 10.44 0.83 13.03
C LEU A 17 10.35 -0.63 12.58
N ARG A 18 9.38 -0.95 11.69
CA ARG A 18 9.23 -2.28 11.09
C ARG A 18 10.51 -2.74 10.38
N VAL A 19 11.10 -1.86 9.60
CA VAL A 19 12.35 -2.16 8.87
C VAL A 19 13.52 -2.31 9.84
N ILE A 20 13.61 -1.44 10.84
CA ILE A 20 14.66 -1.52 11.88
C ILE A 20 14.60 -2.87 12.58
N ARG A 21 13.41 -3.35 12.95
CA ARG A 21 13.24 -4.66 13.59
C ARG A 21 13.80 -5.80 12.73
N ALA A 22 13.51 -5.79 11.43
CA ALA A 22 14.05 -6.79 10.51
C ALA A 22 15.57 -6.72 10.44
N CYS A 23 16.15 -5.52 10.35
CA CYS A 23 17.59 -5.33 10.32
C CYS A 23 18.25 -5.83 11.62
N GLN A 24 17.67 -5.53 12.77
CA GLN A 24 18.18 -5.99 14.07
C GLN A 24 18.21 -7.52 14.14
N GLU A 25 17.14 -8.18 13.71
CA GLU A 25 17.08 -9.64 13.67
C GLU A 25 18.10 -10.27 12.71
N MET A 26 18.52 -9.52 11.71
CA MET A 26 19.54 -9.95 10.74
C MET A 26 20.97 -9.55 11.14
N GLY A 27 21.15 -8.85 12.23
CA GLY A 27 22.46 -8.35 12.69
C GLY A 27 23.01 -7.22 11.83
N ILE A 28 22.14 -6.45 11.19
CA ILE A 28 22.49 -5.32 10.33
C ILE A 28 22.33 -4.01 11.10
N GLN A 29 23.34 -3.14 11.04
CA GLN A 29 23.27 -1.81 11.65
C GLN A 29 22.29 -0.92 10.89
N THR A 30 21.63 -0.03 11.62
CA THR A 30 20.58 0.83 11.10
C THR A 30 20.90 2.29 11.27
N VAL A 31 20.53 3.09 10.27
CA VAL A 31 20.57 4.54 10.29
C VAL A 31 19.15 5.06 10.10
N ALA A 32 18.62 5.74 11.11
CA ALA A 32 17.36 6.44 11.01
C ALA A 32 17.59 7.85 10.46
N VAL A 33 16.71 8.29 9.58
CA VAL A 33 16.63 9.72 9.23
C VAL A 33 15.40 10.30 9.92
N HIS A 34 15.46 11.59 10.26
CA HIS A 34 14.32 12.26 10.87
C HIS A 34 14.33 13.75 10.59
N SER A 35 13.13 14.34 10.54
CA SER A 35 12.98 15.79 10.61
C SER A 35 13.16 16.25 12.06
N THR A 36 13.23 17.56 12.27
CA THR A 36 13.28 18.12 13.63
C THR A 36 12.03 17.79 14.44
N ALA A 37 10.88 17.58 13.80
CA ALA A 37 9.63 17.19 14.47
C ALA A 37 9.64 15.74 14.98
N ASP A 38 10.48 14.89 14.43
CA ASP A 38 10.55 13.45 14.77
C ASP A 38 11.77 13.08 15.62
N SER A 39 12.46 14.04 16.23
CA SER A 39 13.67 13.75 17.00
C SER A 39 13.46 12.78 18.16
N ASP A 40 12.25 12.73 18.72
CA ASP A 40 11.87 11.82 19.82
C ASP A 40 11.13 10.56 19.34
N ALA A 41 11.06 10.33 18.03
CA ALA A 41 10.34 9.20 17.46
C ALA A 41 11.01 7.87 17.82
N MET A 42 10.21 6.80 17.92
CA MET A 42 10.70 5.49 18.33
C MET A 42 11.75 4.93 17.34
N HIS A 43 11.58 5.16 16.03
CA HIS A 43 12.56 4.68 15.05
C HIS A 43 13.94 5.33 15.25
N VAL A 44 13.99 6.58 15.72
CA VAL A 44 15.25 7.25 16.05
C VAL A 44 15.89 6.62 17.29
N ARG A 45 15.08 6.32 18.31
CA ARG A 45 15.56 5.68 19.54
C ARG A 45 16.07 4.26 19.32
N MET A 46 15.47 3.52 18.40
CA MET A 46 15.81 2.11 18.16
C MET A 46 16.94 1.90 17.18
N ALA A 47 17.23 2.88 16.32
CA ALA A 47 18.31 2.79 15.36
C ALA A 47 19.69 2.92 16.02
N ASP A 48 20.70 2.33 15.37
CA ASP A 48 22.09 2.45 15.85
C ASP A 48 22.62 3.87 15.70
N GLU A 49 22.24 4.54 14.62
CA GLU A 49 22.62 5.93 14.31
C GLU A 49 21.40 6.69 13.82
N SER A 50 21.43 8.01 13.93
CA SER A 50 20.37 8.87 13.37
C SER A 50 20.94 10.13 12.79
N VAL A 51 20.29 10.64 11.74
CA VAL A 51 20.68 11.87 11.04
C VAL A 51 19.44 12.74 10.87
N CYS A 52 19.52 14.01 11.31
CA CYS A 52 18.46 14.97 11.03
C CYS A 52 18.58 15.43 9.57
N VAL A 53 17.50 15.31 8.81
CA VAL A 53 17.48 15.59 7.37
C VAL A 53 16.74 16.88 7.02
N GLY A 54 16.23 17.62 7.99
CA GLY A 54 15.61 18.91 7.73
C GLY A 54 14.50 19.30 8.71
N PRO A 55 13.79 20.39 8.38
CA PRO A 55 12.68 20.88 9.18
C PRO A 55 11.44 19.97 9.07
N PRO A 56 10.36 20.26 9.82
CA PRO A 56 9.17 19.39 9.85
C PRO A 56 8.53 19.10 8.50
N SER A 57 8.56 20.04 7.55
CA SER A 57 7.98 19.81 6.22
C SER A 57 8.53 18.55 5.57
N GLY A 58 7.66 17.65 5.14
CA GLY A 58 8.05 16.44 4.42
C GLY A 58 8.83 16.74 3.15
N LEU A 59 8.44 17.79 2.42
CA LEU A 59 9.10 18.22 1.20
C LEU A 59 10.57 18.57 1.43
N GLU A 60 10.88 19.19 2.57
CA GLU A 60 12.22 19.65 2.92
C GLU A 60 13.04 18.63 3.72
N SER A 61 12.45 17.46 4.05
CA SER A 61 13.09 16.43 4.85
C SER A 61 13.00 15.05 4.19
N TYR A 62 11.91 14.32 4.42
CA TYR A 62 11.77 12.94 3.91
C TYR A 62 11.67 12.82 2.38
N LEU A 63 11.30 13.89 1.69
CA LEU A 63 11.27 13.99 0.23
C LEU A 63 12.50 14.70 -0.35
N SER A 64 13.43 15.12 0.48
CA SER A 64 14.67 15.77 0.04
C SER A 64 15.70 14.73 -0.36
N MET A 65 15.80 14.44 -1.65
CA MET A 65 16.81 13.50 -2.18
C MET A 65 18.24 13.88 -1.76
N PRO A 66 18.68 15.15 -1.87
CA PRO A 66 20.02 15.54 -1.44
C PRO A 66 20.27 15.27 0.04
N ALA A 67 19.30 15.53 0.91
CA ALA A 67 19.46 15.33 2.36
C ALA A 67 19.57 13.83 2.71
N ILE A 68 18.75 12.99 2.07
CA ILE A 68 18.80 11.54 2.27
C ILE A 68 20.13 10.96 1.77
N LEU A 69 20.57 11.36 0.60
CA LEU A 69 21.87 10.90 0.04
C LEU A 69 23.05 11.38 0.89
N ALA A 70 23.01 12.60 1.39
CA ALA A 70 24.03 13.11 2.32
C ALA A 70 24.07 12.31 3.61
N ALA A 71 22.92 11.90 4.15
CA ALA A 71 22.84 11.05 5.33
C ALA A 71 23.48 9.67 5.09
N CYS A 72 23.33 9.12 3.89
CA CYS A 72 24.02 7.87 3.51
C CYS A 72 25.52 8.05 3.51
N GLU A 73 26.00 9.12 2.92
CA GLU A 73 27.43 9.42 2.84
C GLU A 73 28.05 9.62 4.25
N ILE A 74 27.40 10.41 5.09
CA ILE A 74 27.85 10.68 6.45
C ILE A 74 27.92 9.39 7.28
N SER A 75 26.92 8.54 7.17
CA SER A 75 26.80 7.33 8.00
C SER A 75 27.56 6.12 7.45
N GLY A 76 27.91 6.12 6.18
CA GLY A 76 28.50 4.98 5.50
C GLY A 76 27.53 3.86 5.21
N ALA A 77 26.24 4.14 5.16
CA ALA A 77 25.22 3.16 4.81
C ALA A 77 25.45 2.64 3.39
N GLN A 78 25.26 1.34 3.19
CA GLN A 78 25.49 0.66 1.91
C GLN A 78 24.21 0.54 1.08
N ALA A 79 23.07 0.59 1.73
CA ALA A 79 21.77 0.42 1.11
C ALA A 79 20.73 1.30 1.78
N ILE A 80 19.65 1.56 1.03
CA ILE A 80 18.51 2.35 1.50
C ILE A 80 17.25 1.52 1.38
N HIS A 81 16.49 1.42 2.48
CA HIS A 81 15.13 0.89 2.47
C HIS A 81 14.15 2.07 2.52
N PRO A 82 13.28 2.23 1.52
CA PRO A 82 12.39 3.38 1.43
C PRO A 82 11.09 3.24 2.22
N GLY A 83 10.76 2.06 2.70
CA GLY A 83 9.43 1.77 3.26
C GLY A 83 8.34 1.89 2.20
N TYR A 84 7.26 2.58 2.55
CA TYR A 84 6.19 2.96 1.65
C TYR A 84 5.94 4.47 1.73
N GLY A 85 5.34 5.06 0.69
CA GLY A 85 5.19 6.51 0.60
C GLY A 85 6.52 7.23 0.37
N PHE A 86 6.53 8.53 0.53
CA PHE A 86 7.70 9.39 0.33
C PHE A 86 8.45 9.07 -0.97
N LEU A 87 9.70 8.62 -0.89
CA LEU A 87 10.54 8.34 -2.07
C LEU A 87 10.47 6.89 -2.57
N SER A 88 9.60 6.06 -1.99
CA SER A 88 9.56 4.62 -2.31
C SER A 88 9.24 4.29 -3.76
N GLU A 89 8.49 5.14 -4.45
CA GLU A 89 8.13 4.96 -5.87
C GLU A 89 8.64 6.12 -6.74
N ASN A 90 9.76 6.73 -6.35
CA ASN A 90 10.39 7.81 -7.10
C ASN A 90 11.56 7.26 -7.92
N ALA A 91 11.35 7.13 -9.22
CA ALA A 91 12.36 6.57 -10.13
C ALA A 91 13.65 7.38 -10.16
N ASN A 92 13.54 8.70 -10.08
CA ASN A 92 14.73 9.59 -10.08
C ASN A 92 15.57 9.39 -8.82
N PHE A 93 14.91 9.14 -7.68
CA PHE A 93 15.62 8.81 -6.44
C PHE A 93 16.36 7.48 -6.55
N VAL A 94 15.71 6.45 -7.09
CA VAL A 94 16.35 5.14 -7.30
C VAL A 94 17.57 5.30 -8.18
N GLN A 95 17.45 6.04 -9.28
CA GLN A 95 18.58 6.30 -10.19
C GLN A 95 19.72 7.03 -9.47
N ALA A 96 19.42 8.05 -8.68
CA ALA A 96 20.43 8.78 -7.92
C ALA A 96 21.13 7.89 -6.89
N VAL A 97 20.40 7.02 -6.21
CA VAL A 97 20.96 6.04 -5.26
C VAL A 97 21.97 5.11 -5.96
N GLU A 98 21.56 4.55 -7.09
CA GLU A 98 22.43 3.64 -7.87
C GLU A 98 23.65 4.38 -8.43
N ASP A 99 23.49 5.62 -8.90
CA ASP A 99 24.58 6.45 -9.41
C ASP A 99 25.62 6.80 -8.33
N HIS A 100 25.22 6.81 -7.06
CA HIS A 100 26.11 7.03 -5.91
C HIS A 100 26.78 5.74 -5.41
N GLY A 101 26.59 4.61 -6.11
CA GLY A 101 27.15 3.33 -5.70
C GLY A 101 26.46 2.69 -4.50
N LEU A 102 25.26 3.15 -4.16
CA LEU A 102 24.43 2.60 -3.09
C LEU A 102 23.41 1.63 -3.67
N LYS A 103 22.88 0.75 -2.83
CA LYS A 103 21.81 -0.17 -3.23
C LYS A 103 20.46 0.35 -2.76
N PHE A 104 19.52 0.49 -3.69
CA PHE A 104 18.13 0.72 -3.37
C PHE A 104 17.45 -0.64 -3.11
N ILE A 105 16.84 -0.80 -1.95
CA ILE A 105 16.12 -2.04 -1.60
C ILE A 105 14.70 -1.93 -2.16
N GLY A 106 14.52 -2.44 -3.35
CA GLY A 106 13.28 -2.35 -4.11
C GLY A 106 13.50 -2.60 -5.59
N PRO A 107 12.50 -2.26 -6.42
CA PRO A 107 12.59 -2.46 -7.87
C PRO A 107 13.53 -1.46 -8.53
N THR A 108 13.77 -1.69 -9.82
CA THR A 108 14.62 -0.79 -10.62
C THR A 108 13.87 0.53 -10.93
N ALA A 109 14.63 1.57 -11.27
CA ALA A 109 14.06 2.83 -11.72
C ALA A 109 13.16 2.64 -12.95
N GLU A 110 13.56 1.75 -13.87
CA GLU A 110 12.76 1.45 -15.07
C GLU A 110 11.40 0.85 -14.72
N HIS A 111 11.37 -0.15 -13.81
CA HIS A 111 10.12 -0.77 -13.38
C HIS A 111 9.19 0.24 -12.68
N ILE A 112 9.75 1.13 -11.89
CA ILE A 112 8.96 2.20 -11.24
C ILE A 112 8.38 3.15 -12.28
N ARG A 113 9.15 3.53 -13.31
CA ARG A 113 8.65 4.41 -14.39
C ARG A 113 7.53 3.76 -15.19
N ILE A 114 7.70 2.49 -15.55
CA ILE A 114 6.69 1.74 -16.33
C ILE A 114 5.39 1.66 -15.54
N MET A 115 5.45 1.27 -14.29
CA MET A 115 4.26 1.05 -13.45
C MET A 115 3.67 2.33 -12.89
N GLY A 116 4.43 3.42 -12.87
CA GLY A 116 3.98 4.74 -12.43
C GLY A 116 3.11 5.48 -13.45
N ASP A 117 3.16 5.11 -14.71
CA ASP A 117 2.28 5.64 -15.77
C ASP A 117 1.13 4.66 -15.98
N LYS A 118 -0.11 5.10 -15.74
CA LYS A 118 -1.30 4.22 -15.76
C LYS A 118 -1.53 3.56 -17.13
N ILE A 119 -1.30 4.27 -18.22
CA ILE A 119 -1.48 3.72 -19.59
C ILE A 119 -0.38 2.71 -19.88
N THR A 120 0.87 3.08 -19.63
CA THR A 120 2.03 2.19 -19.84
C THR A 120 1.93 0.92 -18.99
N ALA A 121 1.52 1.05 -17.73
CA ALA A 121 1.32 -0.08 -16.83
C ALA A 121 0.25 -1.03 -17.37
N LYS A 122 -0.90 -0.50 -17.78
CA LYS A 122 -1.99 -1.30 -18.35
C LYS A 122 -1.55 -2.03 -19.63
N ASP A 123 -0.90 -1.31 -20.55
CA ASP A 123 -0.41 -1.90 -21.80
C ASP A 123 0.63 -2.99 -21.54
N THR A 124 1.56 -2.75 -20.64
CA THR A 124 2.60 -3.70 -20.25
C THR A 124 1.97 -4.96 -19.65
N MET A 125 1.08 -4.81 -18.69
CA MET A 125 0.47 -5.94 -17.98
C MET A 125 -0.46 -6.74 -18.90
N LYS A 126 -1.20 -6.05 -19.78
CA LYS A 126 -2.04 -6.69 -20.80
C LYS A 126 -1.21 -7.55 -21.75
N ALA A 127 -0.06 -7.04 -22.22
CA ALA A 127 0.86 -7.78 -23.07
C ALA A 127 1.45 -9.00 -22.37
N LEU A 128 1.57 -8.97 -21.04
CA LEU A 128 2.07 -10.07 -20.22
C LEU A 128 0.97 -11.08 -19.82
N GLY A 129 -0.25 -10.89 -20.28
CA GLY A 129 -1.37 -11.81 -20.05
C GLY A 129 -2.21 -11.51 -18.82
N VAL A 130 -2.00 -10.37 -18.17
CA VAL A 130 -2.82 -9.96 -17.01
C VAL A 130 -4.14 -9.36 -17.52
N PRO A 131 -5.30 -9.84 -17.04
CA PRO A 131 -6.59 -9.32 -17.50
C PRO A 131 -6.80 -7.87 -17.07
N CYS A 132 -7.29 -7.04 -17.98
CA CYS A 132 -7.50 -5.62 -17.76
C CYS A 132 -8.95 -5.23 -18.01
N VAL A 133 -9.38 -4.13 -17.39
CA VAL A 133 -10.70 -3.55 -17.65
C VAL A 133 -10.78 -3.13 -19.13
N PRO A 134 -11.88 -3.47 -19.84
CA PRO A 134 -12.09 -2.95 -21.17
C PRO A 134 -12.04 -1.42 -21.21
N GLY A 135 -11.30 -0.86 -22.15
CA GLY A 135 -11.09 0.59 -22.18
C GLY A 135 -10.47 1.08 -23.47
N SER A 136 -10.11 2.36 -23.46
CA SER A 136 -9.43 3.01 -24.59
C SER A 136 -8.03 2.44 -24.82
N ASP A 137 -7.59 2.47 -26.07
CA ASP A 137 -6.21 2.17 -26.43
C ASP A 137 -5.34 3.42 -26.18
N GLY A 138 -4.86 3.57 -24.93
CA GLY A 138 -4.12 4.74 -24.54
C GLY A 138 -5.00 5.94 -24.19
N GLY A 139 -4.41 7.14 -24.28
CA GLY A 139 -5.10 8.38 -23.99
C GLY A 139 -6.18 8.73 -24.99
N VAL A 140 -7.18 9.49 -24.53
CA VAL A 140 -8.28 10.00 -25.36
C VAL A 140 -8.11 11.51 -25.49
N ASP A 141 -7.91 11.97 -26.72
CA ASP A 141 -7.52 13.36 -26.99
C ASP A 141 -8.69 14.32 -27.20
N SER A 142 -9.84 13.80 -27.60
CA SER A 142 -11.01 14.62 -27.94
C SER A 142 -12.29 14.05 -27.36
N LEU A 143 -13.31 14.92 -27.24
CA LEU A 143 -14.65 14.52 -26.81
C LEU A 143 -15.28 13.55 -27.81
N ASN A 144 -15.04 13.71 -29.13
CA ASN A 144 -15.55 12.80 -30.14
C ASN A 144 -14.95 11.39 -29.96
N ASP A 145 -13.65 11.30 -29.74
CA ASP A 145 -12.99 10.02 -29.46
C ASP A 145 -13.55 9.39 -28.17
N ALA A 146 -13.81 10.22 -27.15
CA ALA A 146 -14.41 9.77 -25.89
C ALA A 146 -15.80 9.15 -26.13
N HIS A 147 -16.63 9.76 -26.96
CA HIS A 147 -17.94 9.23 -27.30
C HIS A 147 -17.85 7.89 -28.06
N GLU A 148 -16.91 7.75 -28.96
CA GLU A 148 -16.70 6.51 -29.72
C GLU A 148 -16.27 5.37 -28.80
N VAL A 149 -15.29 5.63 -27.91
CA VAL A 149 -14.80 4.64 -26.95
C VAL A 149 -15.91 4.22 -25.99
N ALA A 150 -16.64 5.18 -25.44
CA ALA A 150 -17.72 4.91 -24.48
C ALA A 150 -18.86 4.11 -25.11
N ALA A 151 -19.20 4.40 -26.37
CA ALA A 151 -20.22 3.64 -27.12
C ALA A 151 -19.77 2.19 -27.33
N ASP A 152 -18.52 1.97 -27.66
CA ASP A 152 -17.95 0.65 -27.90
C ASP A 152 -17.89 -0.20 -26.62
N ILE A 153 -17.42 0.38 -25.52
CA ILE A 153 -17.31 -0.29 -24.21
C ILE A 153 -18.69 -0.52 -23.58
N GLY A 154 -19.58 0.44 -23.74
CA GLY A 154 -20.88 0.46 -23.06
C GLY A 154 -20.86 1.19 -21.71
N TYR A 155 -21.88 2.03 -21.48
CA TYR A 155 -22.05 2.76 -20.22
C TYR A 155 -22.43 1.81 -19.07
N PRO A 156 -22.10 2.14 -17.81
CA PRO A 156 -21.36 3.30 -17.38
C PRO A 156 -19.86 3.18 -17.68
N VAL A 157 -19.19 4.33 -17.87
CA VAL A 157 -17.74 4.40 -18.07
C VAL A 157 -17.13 5.35 -17.04
N ILE A 158 -15.82 5.18 -16.78
CA ILE A 158 -15.05 6.08 -15.93
C ILE A 158 -13.92 6.70 -16.74
N ILE A 159 -13.77 8.01 -16.61
CA ILE A 159 -12.67 8.77 -17.21
C ILE A 159 -11.62 8.98 -16.11
N LYS A 160 -10.38 8.61 -16.40
CA LYS A 160 -9.27 8.67 -15.46
C LYS A 160 -8.12 9.50 -16.02
N ALA A 161 -7.57 10.41 -15.21
CA ALA A 161 -6.34 11.09 -15.55
C ALA A 161 -5.17 10.10 -15.52
N THR A 162 -4.31 10.11 -16.54
CA THR A 162 -3.15 9.22 -16.67
C THR A 162 -2.21 9.33 -15.47
N ALA A 163 -1.97 10.56 -15.01
CA ALA A 163 -1.12 10.82 -13.85
C ALA A 163 -1.88 10.82 -12.51
N GLY A 164 -3.18 10.49 -12.53
CA GLY A 164 -4.04 10.54 -11.35
C GLY A 164 -3.79 9.43 -10.34
N GLY A 165 -4.21 9.69 -9.12
CA GLY A 165 -4.17 8.71 -8.03
C GLY A 165 -5.03 9.18 -6.86
N GLY A 166 -5.39 8.27 -5.96
CA GLY A 166 -6.20 8.59 -4.78
C GLY A 166 -7.60 9.12 -5.09
N GLY A 167 -8.17 8.77 -6.24
CA GLY A 167 -9.49 9.22 -6.68
C GLY A 167 -9.51 10.58 -7.36
N ARG A 168 -8.36 11.25 -7.45
CA ARG A 168 -8.25 12.55 -8.14
C ARG A 168 -8.15 12.34 -9.64
N GLY A 169 -8.85 13.20 -10.41
CA GLY A 169 -8.88 13.09 -11.87
C GLY A 169 -9.69 11.91 -12.37
N MET A 170 -10.70 11.45 -11.61
CA MET A 170 -11.62 10.38 -12.00
C MET A 170 -13.06 10.87 -11.98
N LYS A 171 -13.80 10.62 -13.08
CA LYS A 171 -15.22 10.95 -13.19
C LYS A 171 -15.98 9.83 -13.88
N VAL A 172 -17.14 9.49 -13.33
CA VAL A 172 -18.04 8.49 -13.90
C VAL A 172 -19.06 9.18 -14.82
N ALA A 173 -19.27 8.62 -16.00
CA ALA A 173 -20.36 8.99 -16.90
C ALA A 173 -21.29 7.79 -17.06
N ARG A 174 -22.55 7.94 -16.67
CA ARG A 174 -23.55 6.86 -16.74
C ARG A 174 -24.30 6.86 -18.05
N THR A 175 -24.29 8.00 -18.75
CA THR A 175 -24.96 8.20 -20.02
C THR A 175 -24.11 9.07 -20.93
N ALA A 176 -24.43 9.08 -22.21
CA ALA A 176 -23.76 9.94 -23.21
C ALA A 176 -23.89 11.43 -22.84
N LYS A 177 -24.98 11.84 -22.21
CA LYS A 177 -25.18 13.23 -21.78
C LYS A 177 -24.21 13.67 -20.69
N GLU A 178 -23.82 12.75 -19.82
CA GLU A 178 -22.87 13.04 -18.72
C GLU A 178 -21.42 13.03 -19.19
N LEU A 179 -21.13 12.46 -20.35
CA LEU A 179 -19.76 12.21 -20.80
C LEU A 179 -18.95 13.49 -21.00
N GLU A 180 -19.53 14.54 -21.59
CA GLU A 180 -18.81 15.79 -21.85
C GLU A 180 -18.31 16.44 -20.55
N SER A 181 -19.21 16.61 -19.58
CA SER A 181 -18.88 17.19 -18.28
C SER A 181 -17.83 16.36 -17.56
N ALA A 182 -17.99 15.03 -17.55
CA ALA A 182 -17.05 14.12 -16.92
C ALA A 182 -15.67 14.18 -17.56
N PHE A 183 -15.60 14.21 -18.87
CA PHE A 183 -14.36 14.29 -19.64
C PHE A 183 -13.60 15.60 -19.36
N LEU A 184 -14.29 16.73 -19.45
CA LEU A 184 -13.68 18.05 -19.21
C LEU A 184 -13.23 18.22 -17.76
N THR A 185 -14.03 17.74 -16.81
CA THR A 185 -13.70 17.83 -15.40
C THR A 185 -12.48 16.96 -15.03
N ALA A 186 -12.42 15.72 -15.55
CA ALA A 186 -11.27 14.85 -15.30
C ALA A 186 -9.97 15.44 -15.87
N ARG A 187 -10.03 16.04 -17.06
CA ARG A 187 -8.89 16.73 -17.67
C ARG A 187 -8.43 17.91 -16.84
N ALA A 188 -9.36 18.75 -16.40
CA ALA A 188 -9.07 19.93 -15.58
C ALA A 188 -8.44 19.56 -14.24
N GLU A 189 -8.97 18.55 -13.56
CA GLU A 189 -8.43 18.05 -12.29
C GLU A 189 -7.03 17.44 -12.47
N GLY A 190 -6.83 16.68 -13.55
CA GLY A 190 -5.52 16.10 -13.87
C GLY A 190 -4.47 17.18 -14.11
N LYS A 191 -4.83 18.24 -14.85
CA LYS A 191 -3.94 19.38 -15.11
C LYS A 191 -3.61 20.12 -13.83
N ALA A 192 -4.61 20.43 -13.00
CA ALA A 192 -4.42 21.18 -11.76
C ALA A 192 -3.61 20.40 -10.71
N ALA A 193 -3.89 19.10 -10.55
CA ALA A 193 -3.28 18.28 -9.49
C ALA A 193 -1.93 17.69 -9.89
N PHE A 194 -1.74 17.34 -11.18
CA PHE A 194 -0.59 16.55 -11.65
C PHE A 194 0.16 17.19 -12.82
N GLY A 195 -0.30 18.34 -13.32
CA GLY A 195 0.32 19.04 -14.46
C GLY A 195 0.12 18.35 -15.81
N ASN A 196 -0.76 17.34 -15.89
CA ASN A 196 -1.01 16.55 -17.08
C ASN A 196 -2.51 16.36 -17.25
N ASP A 197 -3.05 16.76 -18.41
CA ASP A 197 -4.48 16.66 -18.72
C ASP A 197 -4.85 15.41 -19.53
N GLU A 198 -3.89 14.51 -19.78
CA GLU A 198 -4.17 13.27 -20.49
C GLU A 198 -5.12 12.39 -19.67
N VAL A 199 -6.16 11.88 -20.34
CA VAL A 199 -7.13 10.99 -19.74
C VAL A 199 -7.32 9.75 -20.60
N TYR A 200 -7.78 8.67 -19.98
CA TYR A 200 -8.22 7.45 -20.65
C TYR A 200 -9.59 7.05 -20.11
N ILE A 201 -10.28 6.17 -20.84
CA ILE A 201 -11.65 5.75 -20.51
C ILE A 201 -11.66 4.24 -20.28
N GLU A 202 -12.37 3.80 -19.24
CA GLU A 202 -12.54 2.38 -18.93
C GLU A 202 -13.99 2.07 -18.59
N LYS A 203 -14.37 0.81 -18.71
CA LYS A 203 -15.64 0.31 -18.19
C LYS A 203 -15.71 0.57 -16.69
N TYR A 204 -16.80 1.15 -16.20
CA TYR A 204 -17.03 1.34 -14.78
C TYR A 204 -17.70 0.09 -14.20
N LEU A 205 -17.07 -0.48 -13.17
CA LEU A 205 -17.60 -1.64 -12.42
C LEU A 205 -18.39 -1.10 -11.23
N THR A 206 -19.63 -1.56 -11.06
CA THR A 206 -20.56 -0.95 -10.10
C THR A 206 -20.44 -1.50 -8.68
N THR A 207 -20.10 -2.78 -8.52
CA THR A 207 -20.04 -3.45 -7.21
C THR A 207 -18.79 -4.31 -7.04
N PRO A 208 -17.61 -3.82 -7.42
CA PRO A 208 -16.41 -4.64 -7.35
C PRO A 208 -15.85 -4.72 -5.93
N ARG A 209 -14.99 -5.72 -5.74
CA ARG A 209 -14.09 -5.78 -4.59
C ARG A 209 -12.69 -5.36 -5.05
N HIS A 210 -11.93 -4.77 -4.14
CA HIS A 210 -10.54 -4.44 -4.36
C HIS A 210 -9.70 -5.63 -3.89
N ILE A 211 -9.17 -6.39 -4.83
CA ILE A 211 -8.33 -7.56 -4.56
C ILE A 211 -6.94 -7.28 -5.11
N GLU A 212 -5.94 -7.49 -4.29
CA GLU A 212 -4.55 -7.27 -4.69
C GLU A 212 -3.70 -8.51 -4.46
N ILE A 213 -2.78 -8.79 -5.40
CA ILE A 213 -1.93 -9.97 -5.36
C ILE A 213 -0.52 -9.56 -4.95
N GLN A 214 -0.03 -10.15 -3.87
CA GLN A 214 1.37 -9.96 -3.45
C GLN A 214 2.27 -10.79 -4.35
N VAL A 215 3.20 -10.13 -5.03
CA VAL A 215 4.26 -10.80 -5.80
C VAL A 215 5.61 -10.46 -5.22
N PHE A 216 6.59 -11.31 -5.53
CA PHE A 216 7.97 -11.11 -5.12
C PHE A 216 8.89 -11.69 -6.19
N GLY A 217 9.78 -10.85 -6.73
CA GLY A 217 10.72 -11.24 -7.77
C GLY A 217 12.18 -11.19 -7.33
N ASP A 218 13.03 -11.99 -7.97
CA ASP A 218 14.47 -12.02 -7.69
C ASP A 218 15.31 -11.13 -8.61
N GLY A 219 14.69 -10.51 -9.59
CA GLY A 219 15.37 -9.69 -10.59
C GLY A 219 16.08 -10.50 -11.68
N LYS A 220 15.92 -11.82 -11.69
CA LYS A 220 16.63 -12.76 -12.56
C LYS A 220 15.70 -13.76 -13.26
N GLY A 221 14.44 -13.40 -13.41
CA GLY A 221 13.43 -14.21 -14.10
C GLY A 221 12.68 -15.20 -13.22
N ARG A 222 12.86 -15.18 -11.91
CA ARG A 222 12.06 -15.96 -10.96
C ARG A 222 11.17 -15.06 -10.12
N ALA A 223 9.93 -15.46 -9.91
CA ALA A 223 8.99 -14.76 -9.06
C ALA A 223 7.99 -15.74 -8.44
N VAL A 224 7.45 -15.35 -7.30
CA VAL A 224 6.38 -16.08 -6.62
C VAL A 224 5.21 -15.13 -6.36
N HIS A 225 4.04 -15.70 -6.07
CA HIS A 225 2.94 -14.96 -5.48
C HIS A 225 2.65 -15.49 -4.08
N LEU A 226 2.14 -14.61 -3.22
CA LEU A 226 1.73 -14.94 -1.85
C LEU A 226 0.23 -14.68 -1.67
N GLY A 227 -0.56 -15.06 -2.67
CA GLY A 227 -1.99 -14.92 -2.63
C GLY A 227 -2.47 -13.47 -2.61
N GLU A 228 -3.72 -13.32 -2.24
CA GLU A 228 -4.41 -12.04 -2.30
C GLU A 228 -4.70 -11.45 -0.92
N ARG A 229 -4.91 -10.14 -0.94
CA ARG A 229 -5.53 -9.39 0.15
C ARG A 229 -6.80 -8.73 -0.38
N ASP A 230 -7.85 -8.70 0.44
CA ASP A 230 -9.04 -7.92 0.16
C ASP A 230 -8.95 -6.59 0.88
N CYS A 231 -8.97 -5.50 0.12
CA CYS A 231 -8.81 -4.14 0.61
C CYS A 231 -10.03 -3.27 0.25
N SER A 232 -11.21 -3.87 0.19
CA SER A 232 -12.43 -3.20 -0.29
C SER A 232 -12.99 -2.17 0.68
N LEU A 233 -12.71 -2.29 1.99
CA LEU A 233 -13.18 -1.29 2.95
C LEU A 233 -12.32 -0.04 2.88
N GLN A 234 -12.83 0.96 2.18
CA GLN A 234 -12.12 2.18 1.85
C GLN A 234 -12.99 3.40 2.13
N ARG A 235 -12.35 4.46 2.59
CA ARG A 235 -12.95 5.80 2.72
C ARG A 235 -12.14 6.77 1.87
N ARG A 236 -12.76 7.42 0.90
CA ARG A 236 -12.08 8.35 -0.03
C ARG A 236 -10.84 7.70 -0.65
N HIS A 237 -11.00 6.47 -1.14
CA HIS A 237 -9.93 5.65 -1.75
C HIS A 237 -8.78 5.29 -0.80
N GLN A 238 -8.93 5.54 0.50
CA GLN A 238 -7.98 5.10 1.51
C GLN A 238 -8.49 3.85 2.21
N LYS A 239 -7.70 2.82 2.21
CA LYS A 239 -7.99 1.54 2.86
C LYS A 239 -8.05 1.73 4.37
N VAL A 240 -9.04 1.13 5.03
CA VAL A 240 -9.17 1.19 6.50
C VAL A 240 -9.03 -0.17 7.16
N LEU A 241 -9.43 -1.23 6.46
CA LEU A 241 -9.33 -2.63 6.92
C LEU A 241 -8.92 -3.49 5.72
N GLU A 242 -8.00 -4.41 5.96
CA GLU A 242 -7.55 -5.38 4.96
C GLU A 242 -7.60 -6.79 5.55
N GLU A 243 -7.82 -7.79 4.72
CA GLU A 243 -7.80 -9.17 5.17
C GLU A 243 -7.21 -10.12 4.12
N ALA A 244 -6.67 -11.22 4.59
CA ALA A 244 -6.10 -12.28 3.77
C ALA A 244 -6.38 -13.66 4.38
N PRO A 245 -6.69 -14.66 3.56
CA PRO A 245 -7.05 -14.54 2.14
C PRO A 245 -8.38 -13.80 1.96
N GLY A 246 -8.69 -13.40 0.73
CA GLY A 246 -9.95 -12.71 0.43
C GLY A 246 -11.15 -13.64 0.71
N PRO A 247 -12.18 -13.17 1.44
CA PRO A 247 -13.28 -14.02 1.86
C PRO A 247 -14.17 -14.53 0.70
N CYS A 248 -14.09 -13.89 -0.46
CA CYS A 248 -14.88 -14.30 -1.63
C CYS A 248 -14.05 -15.01 -2.72
N ILE A 249 -12.75 -15.20 -2.52
CA ILE A 249 -11.85 -15.80 -3.51
C ILE A 249 -11.67 -17.28 -3.23
N SER A 250 -11.93 -18.12 -4.22
CA SER A 250 -11.72 -19.57 -4.12
C SER A 250 -10.24 -19.93 -4.28
N ASP A 251 -9.87 -21.13 -3.80
CA ASP A 251 -8.50 -21.63 -3.99
C ASP A 251 -8.12 -21.72 -5.46
N LYS A 252 -9.06 -22.12 -6.32
CA LYS A 252 -8.83 -22.21 -7.77
C LYS A 252 -8.57 -20.84 -8.38
N GLU A 253 -9.39 -19.85 -8.04
CA GLU A 253 -9.21 -18.48 -8.49
C GLU A 253 -7.86 -17.91 -8.04
N ARG A 254 -7.52 -18.13 -6.78
CA ARG A 254 -6.25 -17.66 -6.19
C ARG A 254 -5.04 -18.21 -6.91
N LYS A 255 -5.03 -19.52 -7.16
CA LYS A 255 -3.92 -20.18 -7.87
C LYS A 255 -3.76 -19.66 -9.28
N LEU A 256 -4.88 -19.46 -9.99
CA LEU A 256 -4.86 -19.01 -11.37
C LEU A 256 -4.38 -17.55 -11.49
N ILE A 257 -4.98 -16.64 -10.74
CA ILE A 257 -4.57 -15.22 -10.81
C ILE A 257 -3.19 -15.01 -10.21
N GLY A 258 -2.86 -15.73 -9.16
CA GLY A 258 -1.53 -15.68 -8.54
C GLY A 258 -0.44 -16.09 -9.53
N LYS A 259 -0.62 -17.23 -10.22
CA LYS A 259 0.31 -17.69 -11.24
C LYS A 259 0.45 -16.69 -12.38
N THR A 260 -0.66 -16.16 -12.87
CA THR A 260 -0.67 -15.13 -13.91
C THR A 260 0.18 -13.92 -13.50
N CYS A 261 0.03 -13.44 -12.28
CA CYS A 261 0.79 -12.31 -11.74
C CYS A 261 2.28 -12.64 -11.57
N ALA A 262 2.60 -13.80 -10.99
CA ALA A 262 3.98 -14.21 -10.79
C ALA A 262 4.71 -14.38 -12.13
N ASP A 263 4.07 -15.02 -13.11
CA ASP A 263 4.63 -15.21 -14.45
C ASP A 263 4.88 -13.86 -15.16
N ALA A 264 3.94 -12.90 -15.00
CA ALA A 264 4.07 -11.58 -15.59
C ALA A 264 5.31 -10.83 -15.08
N VAL A 265 5.48 -10.76 -13.76
CA VAL A 265 6.61 -10.04 -13.17
C VAL A 265 7.94 -10.79 -13.37
N ALA A 266 7.92 -12.12 -13.47
CA ALA A 266 9.10 -12.91 -13.82
C ALA A 266 9.61 -12.55 -15.22
N LYS A 267 8.72 -12.35 -16.20
CA LYS A 267 9.07 -12.02 -17.58
C LYS A 267 9.75 -10.67 -17.74
N ILE A 268 9.53 -9.74 -16.83
CA ILE A 268 10.18 -8.42 -16.86
C ILE A 268 11.37 -8.33 -15.89
N ASP A 269 11.80 -9.45 -15.33
CA ASP A 269 12.89 -9.51 -14.35
C ASP A 269 12.68 -8.58 -13.16
N TYR A 270 11.44 -8.53 -12.67
CA TYR A 270 11.09 -7.69 -11.53
C TYR A 270 11.86 -8.12 -10.28
N ILE A 271 12.34 -7.14 -9.51
CA ILE A 271 13.08 -7.40 -8.27
C ILE A 271 12.35 -6.79 -7.07
N GLY A 272 12.22 -7.54 -6.00
CA GLY A 272 11.65 -7.12 -4.75
C GLY A 272 10.15 -7.37 -4.65
N ALA A 273 9.56 -6.74 -3.64
CA ALA A 273 8.13 -6.81 -3.39
C ALA A 273 7.34 -5.95 -4.38
N GLY A 274 6.22 -6.46 -4.84
CA GLY A 274 5.28 -5.73 -5.67
C GLY A 274 3.86 -6.20 -5.37
N THR A 275 2.90 -5.34 -5.64
CA THR A 275 1.48 -5.67 -5.46
C THR A 275 0.72 -5.30 -6.72
N ILE A 276 0.02 -6.26 -7.28
CA ILE A 276 -0.80 -6.07 -8.47
C ILE A 276 -2.25 -5.93 -8.02
N GLU A 277 -2.83 -4.76 -8.23
CA GLU A 277 -4.17 -4.43 -7.77
C GLU A 277 -5.21 -4.69 -8.85
N PHE A 278 -6.33 -5.31 -8.43
CA PHE A 278 -7.45 -5.66 -9.29
C PHE A 278 -8.76 -5.15 -8.72
N LEU A 279 -9.69 -4.83 -9.60
CA LEU A 279 -11.10 -4.85 -9.28
C LEU A 279 -11.64 -6.24 -9.62
N TYR A 280 -12.38 -6.84 -8.69
CA TYR A 280 -12.96 -8.18 -8.83
C TYR A 280 -14.48 -8.08 -8.79
N GLU A 281 -15.12 -8.56 -9.84
CA GLU A 281 -16.59 -8.56 -9.94
C GLU A 281 -17.04 -9.77 -10.76
N ASN A 282 -18.04 -10.48 -10.25
CA ASN A 282 -18.63 -11.63 -10.93
C ASN A 282 -17.62 -12.70 -11.36
N GLY A 283 -16.64 -12.98 -10.53
CA GLY A 283 -15.63 -14.01 -10.80
C GLY A 283 -14.49 -13.57 -11.73
N GLU A 284 -14.48 -12.30 -12.15
CA GLU A 284 -13.47 -11.77 -13.06
C GLU A 284 -12.55 -10.77 -12.37
N PHE A 285 -11.26 -10.84 -12.68
CA PHE A 285 -10.23 -9.90 -12.20
C PHE A 285 -9.92 -8.89 -13.30
N TYR A 286 -9.83 -7.61 -12.93
CA TYR A 286 -9.51 -6.54 -13.86
C TYR A 286 -8.40 -5.68 -13.27
N PHE A 287 -7.22 -5.71 -13.92
CA PHE A 287 -6.05 -4.93 -13.48
C PHE A 287 -6.35 -3.43 -13.43
N ILE A 288 -5.93 -2.77 -12.36
CA ILE A 288 -6.03 -1.32 -12.22
C ILE A 288 -4.66 -0.65 -12.06
N GLU A 289 -3.79 -1.20 -11.23
CA GLU A 289 -2.45 -0.64 -11.05
C GLU A 289 -1.50 -1.65 -10.39
N MET A 290 -0.20 -1.35 -10.44
CA MET A 290 0.81 -2.07 -9.69
C MET A 290 1.54 -1.11 -8.77
N ASN A 291 1.65 -1.47 -7.51
CA ASN A 291 2.49 -0.78 -6.54
C ASN A 291 3.87 -1.45 -6.51
N THR A 292 4.91 -0.66 -6.76
CA THR A 292 6.29 -1.14 -6.87
C THR A 292 7.04 -0.94 -5.55
N ARG A 293 6.40 -1.30 -4.47
CA ARG A 293 6.88 -1.13 -3.09
C ARG A 293 6.20 -2.11 -2.15
N LEU A 294 6.70 -2.15 -0.93
CA LEU A 294 6.01 -2.83 0.16
C LEU A 294 4.73 -2.06 0.51
N GLN A 295 3.63 -2.77 0.69
CA GLN A 295 2.34 -2.18 1.07
C GLN A 295 2.22 -2.03 2.59
N VAL A 296 1.39 -1.06 3.01
CA VAL A 296 1.03 -0.89 4.43
C VAL A 296 0.49 -2.20 5.00
N GLU A 297 -0.34 -2.89 4.25
CA GLU A 297 -1.09 -4.10 4.62
C GLU A 297 -0.33 -5.41 4.42
N HIS A 298 0.97 -5.36 4.16
CA HIS A 298 1.79 -6.58 4.03
C HIS A 298 1.71 -7.54 5.23
N PRO A 299 1.48 -7.07 6.47
CA PRO A 299 1.42 -7.97 7.62
C PRO A 299 0.36 -9.06 7.56
N VAL A 300 -0.78 -8.85 6.90
CA VAL A 300 -1.79 -9.91 6.80
C VAL A 300 -1.31 -11.07 5.92
N THR A 301 -0.52 -10.77 4.90
CA THR A 301 0.13 -11.80 4.06
C THR A 301 1.20 -12.53 4.86
N GLU A 302 2.03 -11.78 5.59
CA GLU A 302 3.04 -12.39 6.46
C GLU A 302 2.42 -13.35 7.47
N ALA A 303 1.28 -12.97 8.05
CA ALA A 303 0.61 -13.76 9.07
C ALA A 303 0.10 -15.11 8.54
N ILE A 304 -0.49 -15.13 7.35
CA ILE A 304 -1.06 -16.37 6.80
C ILE A 304 -0.02 -17.29 6.17
N PHE A 305 1.15 -16.78 5.80
CA PHE A 305 2.23 -17.58 5.23
C PHE A 305 3.39 -17.84 6.19
N GLY A 306 3.45 -17.13 7.32
CA GLY A 306 4.55 -17.29 8.26
C GLY A 306 5.88 -16.80 7.71
N VAL A 307 5.89 -15.69 6.99
CA VAL A 307 7.08 -15.13 6.33
C VAL A 307 7.34 -13.69 6.76
N ASP A 308 8.56 -13.22 6.53
CA ASP A 308 8.99 -11.84 6.74
C ASP A 308 9.35 -11.23 5.37
N LEU A 309 8.46 -10.41 4.84
CA LEU A 309 8.64 -9.79 3.52
C LEU A 309 9.76 -8.74 3.52
N VAL A 310 9.97 -8.03 4.63
CA VAL A 310 11.05 -7.04 4.74
C VAL A 310 12.41 -7.73 4.73
N ARG A 311 12.54 -8.83 5.47
CA ARG A 311 13.75 -9.66 5.44
C ARG A 311 14.06 -10.13 4.01
N GLU A 312 13.05 -10.60 3.30
CA GLU A 312 13.20 -11.06 1.91
C GLU A 312 13.63 -9.93 0.99
N GLN A 313 13.09 -8.72 1.16
CA GLN A 313 13.52 -7.55 0.40
C GLN A 313 15.02 -7.28 0.57
N ILE A 314 15.50 -7.35 1.80
CA ILE A 314 16.89 -7.11 2.13
C ILE A 314 17.79 -8.22 1.54
N CYS A 315 17.39 -9.46 1.69
CA CYS A 315 18.13 -10.61 1.15
C CYS A 315 18.25 -10.55 -0.37
N VAL A 316 17.16 -10.32 -1.07
CA VAL A 316 17.15 -10.24 -2.53
C VAL A 316 17.97 -9.04 -3.02
N ALA A 317 17.86 -7.90 -2.37
CA ALA A 317 18.63 -6.71 -2.70
C ALA A 317 20.14 -6.92 -2.52
N SER A 318 20.55 -7.77 -1.58
CA SER A 318 21.96 -8.12 -1.37
C SER A 318 22.51 -9.09 -2.42
N GLY A 319 21.66 -9.61 -3.30
CA GLY A 319 22.02 -10.56 -4.35
C GLY A 319 21.77 -12.02 -3.98
N GLN A 320 21.19 -12.30 -2.81
CA GLN A 320 20.82 -13.66 -2.45
C GLN A 320 19.66 -14.15 -3.31
N PRO A 321 19.57 -15.45 -3.58
CA PRO A 321 18.44 -16.00 -4.30
C PRO A 321 17.15 -15.85 -3.49
N LEU A 322 16.02 -15.83 -4.20
CA LEU A 322 14.70 -15.82 -3.60
C LEU A 322 14.55 -17.06 -2.71
N SER A 323 14.27 -16.86 -1.43
CA SER A 323 14.12 -17.97 -0.48
C SER A 323 12.74 -18.63 -0.56
N PHE A 324 11.76 -17.94 -1.16
CA PHE A 324 10.42 -18.47 -1.34
C PHE A 324 10.37 -19.50 -2.46
N VAL A 325 9.79 -20.65 -2.17
CA VAL A 325 9.52 -21.71 -3.13
C VAL A 325 8.00 -21.80 -3.25
N GLN A 326 7.45 -21.55 -4.44
CA GLN A 326 6.00 -21.45 -4.65
C GLN A 326 5.24 -22.66 -4.08
N GLU A 327 5.75 -23.85 -4.31
CA GLU A 327 5.09 -25.11 -3.90
C GLU A 327 5.09 -25.31 -2.39
N ARG A 328 5.92 -24.55 -1.66
CA ARG A 328 6.01 -24.61 -0.19
C ARG A 328 5.25 -23.48 0.51
N LEU A 329 4.74 -22.52 -0.25
CA LEU A 329 3.94 -21.43 0.28
C LEU A 329 2.50 -21.93 0.49
N GLU A 330 2.12 -22.12 1.75
CA GLU A 330 0.80 -22.60 2.15
C GLU A 330 0.10 -21.60 3.04
N ILE A 331 -1.18 -21.36 2.76
CA ILE A 331 -2.01 -20.48 3.59
C ILE A 331 -2.40 -21.21 4.86
N ASN A 332 -2.13 -20.57 6.01
CA ASN A 332 -2.52 -21.02 7.32
C ASN A 332 -3.45 -19.99 7.95
N GLY A 333 -4.74 -20.32 8.05
CA GLY A 333 -5.72 -19.49 8.71
C GLY A 333 -6.12 -18.24 7.96
N HIS A 334 -6.49 -17.23 8.72
CA HIS A 334 -7.00 -15.95 8.23
C HIS A 334 -6.46 -14.80 9.07
N SER A 335 -6.13 -13.69 8.43
CA SER A 335 -5.61 -12.51 9.10
C SER A 335 -6.38 -11.25 8.70
N ILE A 336 -6.60 -10.36 9.66
CA ILE A 336 -7.26 -9.07 9.46
C ILE A 336 -6.38 -7.99 10.05
N GLU A 337 -6.20 -6.91 9.30
CA GLU A 337 -5.52 -5.69 9.75
C GLU A 337 -6.50 -4.54 9.79
N VAL A 338 -6.47 -3.74 10.85
CA VAL A 338 -7.15 -2.46 10.91
C VAL A 338 -6.13 -1.33 11.09
N ARG A 339 -6.31 -0.26 10.35
CA ARG A 339 -5.46 0.93 10.43
C ARG A 339 -5.95 1.84 11.53
N ILE A 340 -5.08 2.09 12.50
CA ILE A 340 -5.37 3.00 13.61
C ILE A 340 -4.82 4.37 13.23
N ASN A 341 -5.72 5.32 13.00
CA ASN A 341 -5.36 6.69 12.65
C ASN A 341 -5.65 7.62 13.83
N ALA A 342 -4.79 8.62 14.00
CA ALA A 342 -5.03 9.72 14.95
C ALA A 342 -6.02 10.71 14.32
N GLU A 343 -7.29 10.33 14.36
CA GLU A 343 -8.40 11.04 13.75
C GLU A 343 -9.63 10.95 14.62
N LYS A 344 -10.45 12.01 14.61
CA LYS A 344 -11.69 12.10 15.37
C LYS A 344 -12.89 11.82 14.49
N LEU A 345 -13.71 10.84 14.90
CA LEU A 345 -15.01 10.58 14.28
C LEU A 345 -16.02 11.65 14.69
N PRO A 346 -17.03 11.97 13.87
CA PRO A 346 -17.37 11.33 12.58
C PRO A 346 -16.64 11.91 11.37
N ASN A 347 -15.96 13.04 11.51
CA ASN A 347 -15.41 13.79 10.38
C ASN A 347 -14.01 13.30 9.94
N PHE A 348 -13.40 12.41 10.72
CA PHE A 348 -12.01 11.96 10.51
C PHE A 348 -11.02 13.13 10.49
N SER A 349 -11.28 14.17 11.27
CA SER A 349 -10.35 15.28 11.40
C SER A 349 -9.10 14.86 12.15
N PRO A 350 -7.90 15.32 11.74
CA PRO A 350 -6.67 14.96 12.43
C PRO A 350 -6.69 15.27 13.92
N SER A 351 -6.13 14.36 14.71
CA SER A 351 -6.03 14.50 16.17
C SER A 351 -4.58 14.28 16.62
N PRO A 352 -3.64 15.17 16.24
CA PRO A 352 -2.28 15.10 16.75
C PRO A 352 -2.22 15.46 18.21
N GLY A 353 -1.10 15.18 18.86
CA GLY A 353 -0.90 15.55 20.26
C GLY A 353 -0.27 14.45 21.08
N LYS A 354 -0.27 14.65 22.39
CA LYS A 354 0.44 13.78 23.33
C LYS A 354 -0.38 12.53 23.69
N VAL A 355 0.22 11.38 23.49
CA VAL A 355 -0.31 10.09 23.95
C VAL A 355 0.02 9.97 25.44
N THR A 356 -1.00 10.11 26.28
CA THR A 356 -0.82 10.07 27.74
C THR A 356 -0.79 8.66 28.29
N ALA A 357 -1.43 7.70 27.61
CA ALA A 357 -1.35 6.29 27.95
C ALA A 357 -1.46 5.45 26.67
N TYR A 358 -0.64 4.42 26.59
CA TYR A 358 -0.66 3.45 25.51
C TYR A 358 -0.48 2.05 26.07
N HIS A 359 -1.42 1.16 25.74
CA HIS A 359 -1.30 -0.28 26.01
C HIS A 359 -1.58 -1.05 24.74
N ALA A 360 -0.57 -1.74 24.21
CA ALA A 360 -0.73 -2.59 23.04
C ALA A 360 -1.41 -3.90 23.43
N PRO A 361 -2.41 -4.36 22.66
CA PRO A 361 -3.00 -5.67 22.93
C PRO A 361 -1.98 -6.77 22.66
N GLY A 362 -2.13 -7.87 23.37
CA GLY A 362 -1.23 -9.01 23.26
C GLY A 362 -1.98 -10.33 23.15
N GLY A 363 -1.28 -11.41 23.44
CA GLY A 363 -1.84 -12.76 23.39
C GLY A 363 -1.71 -13.41 22.01
N LEU A 364 -2.24 -14.61 21.92
CA LEU A 364 -2.13 -15.45 20.73
C LEU A 364 -2.75 -14.78 19.50
N GLY A 365 -1.99 -14.74 18.40
CA GLY A 365 -2.48 -14.24 17.12
C GLY A 365 -2.75 -12.74 17.09
N VAL A 366 -2.08 -11.96 17.93
CA VAL A 366 -2.19 -10.50 17.96
C VAL A 366 -0.83 -9.87 17.72
N ARG A 367 -0.78 -8.96 16.75
CA ARG A 367 0.42 -8.18 16.38
C ARG A 367 0.03 -6.71 16.31
N MET A 368 0.86 -5.86 16.89
CA MET A 368 0.69 -4.41 16.80
C MET A 368 1.93 -3.78 16.17
N ASP A 369 1.80 -3.21 14.99
CA ASP A 369 2.84 -2.46 14.33
C ASP A 369 2.59 -0.97 14.57
N SER A 370 3.33 -0.39 15.49
CA SER A 370 3.20 1.01 15.88
C SER A 370 4.51 1.54 16.44
N ALA A 371 4.73 2.81 16.25
CA ALA A 371 5.88 3.52 16.84
C ALA A 371 5.47 4.42 18.00
N ILE A 372 4.21 4.41 18.42
CA ILE A 372 3.76 5.22 19.56
C ILE A 372 4.21 4.61 20.88
N TYR A 373 4.32 5.46 21.92
CA TYR A 373 4.66 5.06 23.28
C TYR A 373 4.07 6.09 24.26
N ASN A 374 4.05 5.74 25.54
CA ASN A 374 3.58 6.66 26.58
C ASN A 374 4.39 7.96 26.58
N GLY A 375 3.71 9.08 26.46
CA GLY A 375 4.33 10.40 26.45
C GLY A 375 4.80 10.89 25.08
N TYR A 376 4.67 10.06 24.04
CA TYR A 376 5.00 10.47 22.67
C TYR A 376 3.99 11.50 22.16
N SER A 377 4.48 12.57 21.55
CA SER A 377 3.64 13.55 20.87
C SER A 377 3.62 13.29 19.38
N ILE A 378 2.42 13.00 18.87
CA ILE A 378 2.21 12.76 17.44
C ILE A 378 2.28 14.11 16.73
N PRO A 379 3.24 14.30 15.78
CA PRO A 379 3.37 15.56 15.08
C PRO A 379 2.23 15.76 14.07
N PRO A 380 1.83 17.03 13.83
CA PRO A 380 0.70 17.33 12.93
C PRO A 380 1.07 17.40 11.44
N TYR A 381 2.31 17.12 11.09
CA TYR A 381 2.84 17.36 9.74
C TYR A 381 2.74 16.19 8.77
N TYR A 382 2.41 14.99 9.26
CA TYR A 382 2.49 13.75 8.49
C TYR A 382 1.14 13.03 8.48
N ASP A 383 1.07 11.94 7.73
CA ASP A 383 -0.11 11.09 7.69
C ASP A 383 -0.57 10.69 9.10
N SER A 384 -1.85 10.55 9.28
CA SER A 384 -2.48 10.25 10.58
C SER A 384 -2.33 8.80 11.04
N LEU A 385 -1.80 7.90 10.21
CA LEU A 385 -1.60 6.49 10.57
C LEU A 385 -0.58 6.38 11.71
N ILE A 386 -1.01 5.86 12.85
CA ILE A 386 -0.17 5.69 14.04
C ILE A 386 0.04 4.24 14.43
N GLY A 387 -0.70 3.33 13.88
CA GLY A 387 -0.55 1.91 14.16
C GLY A 387 -1.40 1.03 13.26
N LYS A 388 -1.00 -0.23 13.20
CA LYS A 388 -1.75 -1.29 12.52
C LYS A 388 -1.95 -2.39 13.52
N LEU A 389 -3.20 -2.75 13.76
CA LEU A 389 -3.55 -3.90 14.60
C LEU A 389 -3.84 -5.07 13.67
N ILE A 390 -3.07 -6.12 13.78
CA ILE A 390 -3.15 -7.32 12.96
C ILE A 390 -3.52 -8.49 13.84
N VAL A 391 -4.55 -9.23 13.45
CA VAL A 391 -4.94 -10.47 14.12
C VAL A 391 -4.83 -11.63 13.16
N HIS A 392 -4.58 -12.82 13.70
CA HIS A 392 -4.53 -14.07 12.96
C HIS A 392 -5.33 -15.12 13.73
N GLY A 393 -6.11 -15.90 13.02
CA GLY A 393 -6.88 -17.01 13.57
C GLY A 393 -6.83 -18.21 12.63
N GLU A 394 -7.28 -19.36 13.12
CA GLU A 394 -7.36 -20.59 12.35
C GLU A 394 -8.32 -20.45 11.16
N ASN A 395 -9.31 -19.57 11.31
CA ASN A 395 -10.28 -19.23 10.28
C ASN A 395 -10.76 -17.80 10.48
N ARG A 396 -11.59 -17.27 9.57
CA ARG A 396 -12.08 -15.90 9.62
C ARG A 396 -12.90 -15.60 10.87
N LYS A 397 -13.73 -16.53 11.31
CA LYS A 397 -14.53 -16.38 12.53
C LYS A 397 -13.66 -16.17 13.76
N GLU A 398 -12.58 -16.94 13.88
CA GLU A 398 -11.62 -16.81 14.98
C GLU A 398 -10.85 -15.49 14.88
N ALA A 399 -10.43 -15.09 13.67
CA ALA A 399 -9.77 -13.82 13.44
C ALA A 399 -10.64 -12.63 13.88
N ILE A 400 -11.94 -12.66 13.55
CA ILE A 400 -12.90 -11.64 13.98
C ILE A 400 -13.03 -11.59 15.50
N ALA A 401 -13.13 -12.74 16.14
CA ALA A 401 -13.20 -12.82 17.60
C ALA A 401 -11.95 -12.22 18.27
N ARG A 402 -10.78 -12.51 17.71
CA ARG A 402 -9.51 -11.93 18.18
C ARG A 402 -9.44 -10.42 17.94
N LEU A 403 -9.95 -9.96 16.81
CA LEU A 403 -10.00 -8.52 16.52
C LEU A 403 -10.86 -7.78 17.54
N ARG A 404 -12.04 -8.31 17.85
CA ARG A 404 -12.91 -7.74 18.90
C ARG A 404 -12.21 -7.66 20.24
N ARG A 405 -11.56 -8.74 20.65
CA ARG A 405 -10.84 -8.79 21.91
C ARG A 405 -9.69 -7.78 21.93
N ALA A 406 -8.88 -7.76 20.88
CA ALA A 406 -7.71 -6.91 20.78
C ALA A 406 -8.09 -5.42 20.77
N LEU A 407 -9.16 -5.05 20.06
CA LEU A 407 -9.68 -3.68 20.07
C LEU A 407 -10.13 -3.26 21.48
N GLY A 408 -10.77 -4.17 22.22
CA GLY A 408 -11.20 -3.93 23.59
C GLY A 408 -10.05 -3.78 24.59
N GLU A 409 -8.90 -4.36 24.28
CA GLU A 409 -7.70 -4.29 25.11
C GLU A 409 -6.82 -3.08 24.78
N LEU A 410 -6.85 -2.60 23.54
CA LEU A 410 -6.02 -1.48 23.06
C LEU A 410 -6.41 -0.18 23.78
N ILE A 411 -5.43 0.46 24.40
CA ILE A 411 -5.61 1.76 25.06
C ILE A 411 -4.70 2.78 24.38
N ILE A 412 -5.31 3.86 23.89
CA ILE A 412 -4.60 5.04 23.38
C ILE A 412 -5.33 6.25 23.92
N ASP A 413 -4.80 6.86 24.97
CA ASP A 413 -5.39 8.04 25.63
C ASP A 413 -4.61 9.31 25.26
N GLY A 414 -5.29 10.44 25.37
CA GLY A 414 -4.72 11.76 25.11
C GLY A 414 -5.02 12.31 23.71
N ILE A 415 -5.40 11.45 22.78
CA ILE A 415 -5.78 11.80 21.41
C ILE A 415 -7.02 11.00 21.02
N ASP A 416 -7.67 11.42 19.96
CA ASP A 416 -8.74 10.64 19.33
C ASP A 416 -8.17 9.71 18.27
N THR A 417 -8.74 8.51 18.16
CA THR A 417 -8.33 7.53 17.15
C THR A 417 -9.54 6.91 16.46
N THR A 418 -9.27 6.18 15.36
CA THR A 418 -10.30 5.46 14.61
C THR A 418 -10.68 4.10 15.22
N VAL A 419 -10.18 3.75 16.41
CA VAL A 419 -10.57 2.50 17.09
C VAL A 419 -12.10 2.33 17.17
N PRO A 420 -12.89 3.34 17.56
CA PRO A 420 -14.34 3.20 17.62
C PRO A 420 -15.02 2.83 16.30
N LEU A 421 -14.43 3.23 15.17
CA LEU A 421 -14.93 2.86 13.84
C LEU A 421 -14.97 1.33 13.69
N PHE A 422 -13.91 0.66 14.07
CA PHE A 422 -13.79 -0.79 13.93
C PHE A 422 -14.68 -1.55 14.93
N GLU A 423 -14.85 -1.03 16.13
CA GLU A 423 -15.76 -1.58 17.11
C GLU A 423 -17.20 -1.57 16.58
N GLU A 424 -17.62 -0.48 15.93
CA GLU A 424 -18.93 -0.37 15.31
C GLU A 424 -19.06 -1.25 14.06
N LEU A 425 -18.05 -1.28 13.19
CA LEU A 425 -18.04 -2.11 11.98
C LEU A 425 -18.25 -3.60 12.30
N LEU A 426 -17.65 -4.08 13.38
CA LEU A 426 -17.78 -5.48 13.78
C LEU A 426 -19.16 -5.87 14.29
N ASN A 427 -20.06 -4.91 14.50
CA ASN A 427 -21.46 -5.17 14.81
C ASN A 427 -22.32 -5.34 13.55
N GLU A 428 -21.75 -5.08 12.36
CA GLU A 428 -22.48 -5.18 11.10
C GLU A 428 -22.36 -6.61 10.53
N ASP A 429 -23.51 -7.21 10.21
CA ASP A 429 -23.57 -8.58 9.66
C ASP A 429 -22.77 -8.69 8.36
N ASP A 430 -22.82 -7.68 7.50
CA ASP A 430 -22.09 -7.67 6.25
C ASP A 430 -20.57 -7.80 6.48
N ILE A 431 -20.05 -7.11 7.48
CA ILE A 431 -18.63 -7.19 7.84
C ILE A 431 -18.30 -8.56 8.42
N VAL A 432 -19.11 -9.05 9.35
CA VAL A 432 -18.92 -10.38 9.97
C VAL A 432 -18.94 -11.48 8.92
N ASN A 433 -19.82 -11.36 7.92
CA ASN A 433 -19.98 -12.35 6.86
C ASN A 433 -19.02 -12.16 5.67
N GLY A 434 -18.23 -11.07 5.66
CA GLY A 434 -17.34 -10.78 4.54
C GLY A 434 -18.06 -10.35 3.27
N ASP A 435 -19.26 -9.83 3.40
CA ASP A 435 -20.13 -9.42 2.28
C ASP A 435 -20.14 -7.90 2.11
N TYR A 436 -19.10 -7.39 1.48
CA TYR A 436 -18.94 -5.95 1.24
C TYR A 436 -18.19 -5.73 -0.10
N ASN A 437 -18.28 -4.52 -0.62
CA ASN A 437 -17.58 -4.08 -1.84
C ASN A 437 -16.91 -2.71 -1.59
N ILE A 438 -16.29 -2.13 -2.62
CA ILE A 438 -15.55 -0.86 -2.48
C ILE A 438 -16.44 0.34 -2.10
N HIS A 439 -17.76 0.23 -2.24
CA HIS A 439 -18.70 1.31 -1.93
C HIS A 439 -19.37 1.13 -0.56
N TRP A 440 -19.22 -0.04 0.05
CA TRP A 440 -19.95 -0.38 1.27
C TRP A 440 -19.69 0.59 2.42
N LEU A 441 -18.42 0.89 2.69
CA LEU A 441 -18.04 1.70 3.84
C LEU A 441 -18.56 3.14 3.72
N GLU A 442 -18.42 3.77 2.56
CA GLU A 442 -18.90 5.14 2.35
C GLU A 442 -20.40 5.25 2.47
N LYS A 443 -21.15 4.29 1.95
CA LYS A 443 -22.61 4.22 2.12
C LYS A 443 -23.00 4.07 3.58
N TRP A 444 -22.30 3.20 4.30
CA TRP A 444 -22.53 2.99 5.72
C TRP A 444 -22.23 4.23 6.54
N LEU A 445 -21.12 4.91 6.28
CA LEU A 445 -20.74 6.16 6.94
C LEU A 445 -21.78 7.26 6.69
N ASP A 446 -22.23 7.41 5.45
CA ASP A 446 -23.25 8.39 5.09
C ASP A 446 -24.58 8.14 5.82
N SER A 447 -25.01 6.89 5.96
CA SER A 447 -26.25 6.56 6.65
C SER A 447 -26.15 6.72 8.16
N ARG A 448 -24.94 6.53 8.73
CA ARG A 448 -24.75 6.52 10.18
C ARG A 448 -24.49 7.91 10.76
N PHE A 449 -23.83 8.78 10.01
CA PHE A 449 -23.40 10.11 10.49
C PHE A 449 -24.10 11.29 9.79
N LYS A 450 -25.24 11.05 9.17
CA LYS A 450 -26.09 12.11 8.60
C LYS A 450 -26.91 12.80 9.67
#